data_e757de1471c4f12d4c8fe5214f8ce4b6
#
_entry.id   e757de1471c4f12d4c8fe5214f8ce4b6
#
_cell.length_a   1.000
_cell.length_b   1.000
_cell.length_c   1.000
_cell.angle_alpha   90.00
_cell.angle_beta   90.00
_cell.angle_gamma   90.00
#
_symmetry.space_group_name_H-M   'P 1'
#
loop_
_entity.id
_entity.type
_entity.pdbx_description
1 polymer ?
#
loop_
_entity_poly.entity_id
_entity_poly.type
_entity_poly.pdbx_seq_one_letter_code
_entity_poly.pdbx_strand_id
1 'polypeptide(L)'
;MGRYLLKRILFFIPTLIIISLLAFIISINAPGDPLDRMVSAQESGGEFSTQTANTAKEKERWRKKLGLDLPVFYVSLSNAATPDTLYKVYDDNERTALKRLISQYGNWENIAAWNKQLHSLSTAINMMIPDTSNFAVYGKNVVLDTIIEAKQNIGVLMYSYEDAQIQLRLNTLAHYAATYPYFAPVKEQILKTKTLYEQLTSEKQLAKTWLPAIHFYGHNQYHRWIFGDGNWLTGKGSVDCKGLVRGDFGYSYETKLPVGNVIGDRIKWSLFFALTSVILAYLISLPIGIKAAANKNSPFDKTSSVILFVLYAMPTFWVATILLMSFANVEALHIFPASGIQPVTGIPDDANWLTTIKLRLPYLILPTIAFTYSQLAFLSRITRVSTLEIIAQDYIRTARAKGLSEHTVIYKHAFRNALLPIITVFSNIFPMAISGSVILETIFTIPGMGEQVFHAITTKDYPVIIDVFTLTGILTLLGYLVADILYAVADPRISYASK
;
A
#
# COMPACT_ATOMS: atom_id res chain seq x y z
N MET A 1 -36.81 -2.83 5.85
CA MET A 1 -35.69 -2.35 5.03
C MET A 1 -34.80 -1.37 5.79
N GLY A 2 -35.30 -0.22 6.27
CA GLY A 2 -34.49 0.80 6.94
C GLY A 2 -33.71 0.28 8.17
N ARG A 3 -34.36 -0.48 9.07
CA ARG A 3 -33.68 -1.09 10.24
C ARG A 3 -32.55 -2.07 9.85
N TYR A 4 -32.77 -2.83 8.80
CA TYR A 4 -31.74 -3.76 8.27
C TYR A 4 -30.53 -3.00 7.73
N LEU A 5 -30.76 -1.99 6.89
CA LEU A 5 -29.71 -1.14 6.34
C LEU A 5 -28.93 -0.42 7.44
N LEU A 6 -29.63 0.13 8.44
CA LEU A 6 -29.01 0.77 9.59
C LEU A 6 -28.10 -0.21 10.37
N LYS A 7 -28.62 -1.42 10.66
CA LYS A 7 -27.82 -2.47 11.33
C LYS A 7 -26.59 -2.84 10.53
N ARG A 8 -26.70 -2.94 9.20
CA ARG A 8 -25.58 -3.29 8.33
C ARG A 8 -24.54 -2.17 8.24
N ILE A 9 -24.95 -0.93 8.15
CA ILE A 9 -24.06 0.25 8.22
C ILE A 9 -23.33 0.28 9.57
N LEU A 10 -24.01 -0.08 10.66
CA LEU A 10 -23.40 -0.12 11.98
C LEU A 10 -22.32 -1.21 12.09
N PHE A 11 -22.51 -2.36 11.42
CA PHE A 11 -21.48 -3.39 11.30
C PHE A 11 -20.31 -3.01 10.38
N PHE A 12 -20.48 -2.03 9.50
CA PHE A 12 -19.36 -1.53 8.68
C PHE A 12 -18.29 -0.86 9.54
N ILE A 13 -18.68 -0.17 10.62
CA ILE A 13 -17.73 0.53 11.49
C ILE A 13 -16.65 -0.40 12.04
N PRO A 14 -16.97 -1.49 12.77
CA PRO A 14 -15.94 -2.41 13.26
C PRO A 14 -15.15 -3.08 12.12
N THR A 15 -15.81 -3.38 11.00
CA THR A 15 -15.12 -3.97 9.83
C THR A 15 -14.12 -2.99 9.23
N LEU A 16 -14.46 -1.71 9.09
CA LEU A 16 -13.56 -0.68 8.61
C LEU A 16 -12.38 -0.44 9.57
N ILE A 17 -12.62 -0.49 10.87
CA ILE A 17 -11.55 -0.41 11.88
C ILE A 17 -10.58 -1.56 11.68
N ILE A 18 -11.07 -2.80 11.52
CA ILE A 18 -10.20 -3.97 11.30
C ILE A 18 -9.41 -3.84 9.99
N ILE A 19 -10.07 -3.44 8.89
CA ILE A 19 -9.41 -3.24 7.60
C ILE A 19 -8.33 -2.18 7.71
N SER A 20 -8.63 -1.04 8.32
CA SER A 20 -7.66 0.06 8.48
C SER A 20 -6.49 -0.34 9.37
N LEU A 21 -6.74 -1.10 10.44
CA LEU A 21 -5.69 -1.64 11.31
C LEU A 21 -4.76 -2.59 10.55
N LEU A 22 -5.32 -3.52 9.78
CA LEU A 22 -4.53 -4.47 8.98
C LEU A 22 -3.71 -3.74 7.93
N ALA A 23 -4.30 -2.80 7.20
CA ALA A 23 -3.61 -1.99 6.21
C ALA A 23 -2.45 -1.20 6.85
N PHE A 24 -2.68 -0.58 7.99
CA PHE A 24 -1.68 0.17 8.73
C PHE A 24 -0.53 -0.72 9.25
N ILE A 25 -0.84 -1.90 9.82
CA ILE A 25 0.16 -2.86 10.29
C ILE A 25 1.04 -3.35 9.15
N ILE A 26 0.46 -3.68 8.00
CA ILE A 26 1.20 -4.11 6.80
C ILE A 26 2.15 -3.00 6.34
N SER A 27 1.67 -1.76 6.29
CA SER A 27 2.46 -0.61 5.87
C SER A 27 3.67 -0.35 6.76
N ILE A 28 3.48 -0.37 8.08
CA ILE A 28 4.58 -0.07 9.03
C ILE A 28 5.64 -1.15 9.07
N ASN A 29 5.26 -2.42 8.84
CA ASN A 29 6.21 -3.53 8.80
C ASN A 29 6.93 -3.65 7.45
N ALA A 30 6.63 -2.80 6.49
CA ALA A 30 7.29 -2.82 5.20
C ALA A 30 8.73 -2.29 5.31
N PRO A 31 9.73 -2.94 4.69
CA PRO A 31 11.13 -2.63 4.90
C PRO A 31 11.57 -1.31 4.25
N GLY A 32 12.39 -0.53 4.95
CA GLY A 32 13.06 0.71 4.49
C GLY A 32 12.50 1.99 5.11
N ASP A 33 13.36 3.02 5.23
CA ASP A 33 12.92 4.36 5.68
C ASP A 33 12.27 5.12 4.50
N PRO A 34 11.00 5.52 4.61
CA PRO A 34 10.32 6.29 3.58
C PRO A 34 10.98 7.65 3.30
N LEU A 35 11.66 8.23 4.30
CA LEU A 35 12.32 9.53 4.18
C LEU A 35 13.59 9.49 3.34
N ASP A 36 14.29 8.36 3.29
CA ASP A 36 15.50 8.22 2.48
C ASP A 36 15.19 8.47 1.00
N ARG A 37 14.04 8.03 0.52
CA ARG A 37 13.60 8.25 -0.86
C ARG A 37 13.10 9.66 -1.12
N MET A 38 12.41 10.26 -0.15
CA MET A 38 11.92 11.64 -0.30
C MET A 38 13.05 12.65 -0.44
N VAL A 39 14.22 12.34 0.12
CA VAL A 39 15.37 13.23 0.14
C VAL A 39 16.38 12.88 -0.96
N SER A 40 16.65 11.61 -1.25
CA SER A 40 17.58 11.19 -2.30
C SER A 40 17.15 11.59 -3.73
N ALA A 41 15.88 11.80 -3.98
CA ALA A 41 15.40 12.33 -5.26
C ALA A 41 15.86 13.77 -5.55
N GLN A 42 16.44 14.48 -4.58
CA GLN A 42 16.91 15.86 -4.68
C GLN A 42 18.43 15.97 -4.88
N GLU A 43 19.17 14.86 -4.73
CA GLU A 43 20.65 14.84 -4.77
C GLU A 43 21.28 14.86 -6.16
N SER A 44 20.50 14.93 -7.24
CA SER A 44 21.03 14.87 -8.61
C SER A 44 21.66 16.15 -9.14
N GLY A 45 22.01 17.16 -8.28
CA GLY A 45 22.47 18.43 -8.82
C GLY A 45 23.33 19.36 -7.96
N GLY A 46 24.26 18.90 -7.09
CA GLY A 46 25.10 19.89 -6.39
C GLY A 46 26.15 19.37 -5.39
N GLU A 47 27.09 20.23 -4.98
CA GLU A 47 28.31 19.94 -4.21
C GLU A 47 28.13 19.25 -2.83
N PHE A 48 29.00 18.30 -2.57
CA PHE A 48 28.90 17.23 -1.54
C PHE A 48 28.91 17.65 -0.05
N SER A 49 29.34 18.81 0.34
CA SER A 49 29.59 19.13 1.77
C SER A 49 28.52 20.00 2.46
N THR A 50 27.82 20.83 1.71
CA THR A 50 26.71 21.65 2.26
C THR A 50 25.38 20.88 2.24
N GLN A 51 25.31 19.80 1.47
CA GLN A 51 24.15 18.94 1.27
C GLN A 51 23.78 18.14 2.51
N THR A 52 24.75 17.53 3.23
CA THR A 52 24.45 16.60 4.33
C THR A 52 23.70 17.27 5.50
N ALA A 53 24.06 18.50 5.85
CA ALA A 53 23.38 19.23 6.93
C ALA A 53 21.98 19.71 6.52
N ASN A 54 21.79 20.08 5.25
CA ASN A 54 20.47 20.46 4.72
C ASN A 54 19.56 19.25 4.59
N THR A 55 20.10 18.12 4.14
CA THR A 55 19.42 16.83 4.04
C THR A 55 18.89 16.34 5.39
N ALA A 56 19.68 16.43 6.46
CA ALA A 56 19.26 16.05 7.81
C ALA A 56 18.12 16.93 8.34
N LYS A 57 18.17 18.24 8.14
CA LYS A 57 17.10 19.18 8.53
C LYS A 57 15.83 18.93 7.72
N GLU A 58 15.96 18.64 6.46
CA GLU A 58 14.83 18.33 5.58
C GLU A 58 14.17 17.00 5.97
N LYS A 59 14.96 15.96 6.25
CA LYS A 59 14.45 14.70 6.81
C LYS A 59 13.67 14.93 8.12
N GLU A 60 14.20 15.72 9.03
CA GLU A 60 13.52 16.04 10.30
C GLU A 60 12.20 16.79 10.07
N ARG A 61 12.19 17.75 9.15
CA ARG A 61 10.98 18.51 8.79
C ARG A 61 9.90 17.59 8.21
N TRP A 62 10.26 16.72 7.26
CA TRP A 62 9.31 15.75 6.69
C TRP A 62 8.85 14.73 7.72
N ARG A 63 9.74 14.26 8.59
CA ARG A 63 9.37 13.34 9.67
C ARG A 63 8.28 13.92 10.56
N LYS A 64 8.42 15.16 10.98
CA LYS A 64 7.39 15.87 11.77
C LYS A 64 6.11 16.09 10.97
N LYS A 65 6.25 16.54 9.72
CA LYS A 65 5.10 16.79 8.84
C LYS A 65 4.30 15.52 8.57
N LEU A 66 4.94 14.37 8.46
CA LEU A 66 4.30 13.07 8.25
C LEU A 66 3.89 12.38 9.58
N GLY A 67 4.33 12.90 10.72
CA GLY A 67 4.06 12.31 12.04
C GLY A 67 4.83 11.03 12.31
N LEU A 68 5.92 10.80 11.59
CA LEU A 68 6.80 9.64 11.79
C LEU A 68 7.68 9.75 13.04
N ASP A 69 7.60 10.88 13.74
CA ASP A 69 8.20 11.13 15.05
C ASP A 69 7.30 10.68 16.21
N LEU A 70 6.08 10.26 15.92
CA LEU A 70 5.11 9.76 16.89
C LEU A 70 5.25 8.23 17.09
N PRO A 71 4.84 7.71 18.27
CA PRO A 71 4.74 6.27 18.46
C PRO A 71 3.72 5.66 17.47
N VAL A 72 3.96 4.43 17.09
CA VAL A 72 3.21 3.77 16.01
C VAL A 72 1.72 3.62 16.32
N PHE A 73 1.40 3.19 17.55
CA PHE A 73 0.04 2.81 17.92
C PHE A 73 -0.29 3.22 19.36
N TYR A 74 -1.55 3.10 19.76
CA TYR A 74 -2.03 3.47 21.11
C TYR A 74 -1.36 2.71 22.23
N VAL A 75 -0.92 1.48 21.98
CA VAL A 75 -0.33 0.60 22.98
C VAL A 75 0.96 0.01 22.42
N SER A 76 2.01 0.03 23.22
CA SER A 76 3.24 -0.71 22.96
C SER A 76 3.50 -1.68 24.07
N LEU A 77 3.76 -2.93 23.71
CA LEU A 77 4.15 -3.99 24.63
C LEU A 77 5.68 -4.12 24.58
N SER A 78 6.33 -3.94 25.71
CA SER A 78 7.77 -4.04 25.83
C SER A 78 8.14 -4.67 27.21
N ASN A 79 9.38 -4.53 27.61
CA ASN A 79 9.80 -4.87 28.97
C ASN A 79 10.21 -3.62 29.74
N ALA A 80 10.33 -3.73 31.06
CA ALA A 80 10.67 -2.60 31.94
C ALA A 80 12.10 -2.03 31.71
N ALA A 81 12.96 -2.75 30.96
CA ALA A 81 14.27 -2.26 30.55
C ALA A 81 14.20 -1.38 29.29
N THR A 82 13.12 -1.48 28.50
CA THR A 82 12.95 -0.75 27.24
C THR A 82 12.25 0.59 27.51
N PRO A 83 12.85 1.73 27.16
CA PRO A 83 12.22 3.03 27.35
C PRO A 83 11.04 3.22 26.38
N ASP A 84 10.07 4.01 26.80
CA ASP A 84 8.94 4.43 25.97
C ASP A 84 9.34 5.34 24.80
N THR A 85 10.56 5.89 24.84
CA THR A 85 11.10 6.83 23.84
C THR A 85 11.99 6.18 22.78
N LEU A 86 12.16 4.85 22.79
CA LEU A 86 13.05 4.16 21.85
C LEU A 86 12.63 4.34 20.37
N TYR A 87 11.35 4.62 20.11
CA TYR A 87 10.85 4.95 18.77
C TYR A 87 11.44 6.24 18.19
N LYS A 88 12.01 7.14 19.05
CA LYS A 88 12.68 8.37 18.61
C LYS A 88 14.09 8.13 18.05
N VAL A 89 14.62 6.92 18.17
CA VAL A 89 15.85 6.52 17.48
C VAL A 89 15.44 6.07 16.07
N TYR A 90 15.73 6.92 15.10
CA TYR A 90 15.19 6.79 13.75
C TYR A 90 15.99 5.85 12.84
N ASP A 91 17.30 5.73 13.10
CA ASP A 91 18.13 4.76 12.39
C ASP A 91 17.79 3.33 12.84
N ASP A 92 17.33 2.51 11.88
CA ASP A 92 16.89 1.14 12.16
C ASP A 92 18.02 0.24 12.66
N ASN A 93 19.26 0.46 12.18
CA ASN A 93 20.43 -0.31 12.59
C ASN A 93 20.84 0.08 14.02
N GLU A 94 20.88 1.39 14.33
CA GLU A 94 21.15 1.88 15.67
C GLU A 94 20.06 1.41 16.65
N ARG A 95 18.80 1.54 16.28
CA ARG A 95 17.67 1.07 17.11
C ARG A 95 17.75 -0.44 17.37
N THR A 96 18.17 -1.23 16.38
CA THR A 96 18.35 -2.68 16.52
C THR A 96 19.53 -2.99 17.46
N ALA A 97 20.65 -2.29 17.32
CA ALA A 97 21.80 -2.43 18.23
C ALA A 97 21.40 -2.09 19.67
N LEU A 98 20.70 -0.99 19.89
CA LEU A 98 20.20 -0.60 21.22
C LEU A 98 19.23 -1.63 21.80
N LYS A 99 18.32 -2.20 21.02
CA LYS A 99 17.44 -3.28 21.47
C LYS A 99 18.23 -4.51 21.92
N ARG A 100 19.29 -4.88 21.19
CA ARG A 100 20.17 -5.97 21.56
C ARG A 100 20.93 -5.69 22.86
N LEU A 101 21.48 -4.48 23.02
CA LEU A 101 22.13 -4.05 24.26
C LEU A 101 21.17 -4.05 25.45
N ILE A 102 19.92 -3.58 25.26
CA ILE A 102 18.86 -3.62 26.29
C ILE A 102 18.60 -5.07 26.71
N SER A 103 18.50 -5.99 25.77
CA SER A 103 18.25 -7.40 26.09
C SER A 103 19.44 -8.07 26.80
N GLN A 104 20.69 -7.60 26.55
CA GLN A 104 21.91 -8.15 27.15
C GLN A 104 22.20 -7.58 28.54
N TYR A 105 21.89 -6.32 28.78
CA TYR A 105 22.30 -5.60 30.00
C TYR A 105 21.14 -5.14 30.86
N GLY A 106 19.96 -4.85 30.29
CA GLY A 106 18.75 -4.44 31.00
C GLY A 106 18.81 -3.05 31.64
N ASN A 107 19.89 -2.30 31.48
CA ASN A 107 20.16 -1.00 32.10
C ASN A 107 20.10 0.13 31.05
N TRP A 108 18.90 0.63 30.79
CA TRP A 108 18.70 1.67 29.80
C TRP A 108 19.45 2.98 30.12
N GLU A 109 19.54 3.36 31.40
CA GLU A 109 20.17 4.63 31.76
C GLU A 109 21.64 4.66 31.32
N ASN A 110 22.38 3.57 31.57
CA ASN A 110 23.78 3.46 31.18
C ASN A 110 23.93 3.31 29.66
N ILE A 111 23.02 2.54 29.00
CA ILE A 111 22.99 2.42 27.55
C ILE A 111 22.77 3.78 26.90
N ALA A 112 21.82 4.57 27.39
CA ALA A 112 21.51 5.90 26.87
C ALA A 112 22.68 6.89 27.08
N ALA A 113 23.31 6.84 28.24
CA ALA A 113 24.47 7.68 28.54
C ALA A 113 25.65 7.33 27.61
N TRP A 114 25.91 6.04 27.42
CA TRP A 114 26.94 5.54 26.49
C TRP A 114 26.62 5.94 25.05
N ASN A 115 25.39 5.72 24.57
CA ASN A 115 24.98 6.06 23.21
C ASN A 115 25.10 7.58 22.94
N LYS A 116 24.66 8.41 23.88
CA LYS A 116 24.80 9.87 23.76
C LYS A 116 26.28 10.29 23.66
N GLN A 117 27.16 9.69 24.47
CA GLN A 117 28.60 9.96 24.42
C GLN A 117 29.21 9.47 23.11
N LEU A 118 28.75 8.32 22.58
CA LEU A 118 29.18 7.76 21.31
C LEU A 118 28.86 8.69 20.14
N HIS A 119 27.65 9.30 20.10
CA HIS A 119 27.28 10.31 19.11
C HIS A 119 28.17 11.57 19.20
N SER A 120 28.46 12.04 20.44
CA SER A 120 29.36 13.16 20.65
C SER A 120 30.78 12.87 20.13
N LEU A 121 31.28 11.68 20.44
CA LEU A 121 32.59 11.22 19.97
C LEU A 121 32.63 11.03 18.44
N SER A 122 31.55 10.49 17.85
CA SER A 122 31.40 10.35 16.41
C SER A 122 31.49 11.70 15.71
N THR A 123 30.79 12.69 16.23
CA THR A 123 30.83 14.06 15.70
C THR A 123 32.23 14.64 15.77
N ALA A 124 32.91 14.48 16.92
CA ALA A 124 34.27 15.00 17.12
C ALA A 124 35.30 14.33 16.20
N ILE A 125 35.26 13.00 16.06
CA ILE A 125 36.19 12.26 15.18
C ILE A 125 35.92 12.58 13.70
N ASN A 126 34.65 12.72 13.29
CA ASN A 126 34.32 13.06 11.90
C ASN A 126 34.77 14.50 11.53
N MET A 127 34.81 15.40 12.50
CA MET A 127 35.32 16.77 12.32
C MET A 127 36.84 16.88 12.37
N MET A 128 37.55 15.81 12.71
CA MET A 128 39.01 15.82 12.70
C MET A 128 39.57 16.07 11.29
N ILE A 129 40.33 17.13 11.17
CA ILE A 129 41.07 17.50 9.94
C ILE A 129 42.53 17.14 10.16
N PRO A 130 43.21 16.46 9.20
CA PRO A 130 44.62 16.17 9.32
C PRO A 130 45.43 17.48 9.39
N ASP A 131 46.18 17.64 10.48
CA ASP A 131 47.14 18.75 10.58
C ASP A 131 48.40 18.41 9.84
N THR A 132 48.77 19.20 8.86
CA THR A 132 49.92 19.01 8.00
C THR A 132 51.25 19.05 8.78
N SER A 133 51.30 19.69 9.94
CA SER A 133 52.49 19.67 10.82
C SER A 133 52.88 18.30 11.29
N ASN A 134 51.92 17.40 11.45
CA ASN A 134 52.13 16.00 11.86
C ASN A 134 52.65 15.13 10.72
N PHE A 135 52.57 15.55 9.47
CA PHE A 135 53.07 14.78 8.34
C PHE A 135 54.60 14.62 8.33
N ALA A 136 55.31 15.63 8.83
CA ALA A 136 56.76 15.60 8.91
C ALA A 136 57.26 14.60 10.01
N VAL A 137 56.49 14.38 11.07
CA VAL A 137 56.87 13.57 12.21
C VAL A 137 56.46 12.11 12.01
N TYR A 138 55.23 11.86 11.55
CA TYR A 138 54.61 10.53 11.51
C TYR A 138 54.47 9.97 10.08
N GLY A 139 54.72 10.79 9.06
CA GLY A 139 54.43 10.47 7.68
C GLY A 139 52.97 10.72 7.28
N LYS A 140 52.76 11.28 6.08
CA LYS A 140 51.43 11.65 5.56
C LYS A 140 50.43 10.50 5.57
N ASN A 141 50.87 9.34 5.09
CA ASN A 141 49.98 8.18 4.97
C ASN A 141 49.54 7.68 6.37
N VAL A 142 50.44 7.58 7.34
CA VAL A 142 50.11 7.12 8.70
C VAL A 142 49.06 8.04 9.36
N VAL A 143 49.20 9.36 9.22
CA VAL A 143 48.24 10.31 9.78
C VAL A 143 46.87 10.18 9.10
N LEU A 144 46.85 10.07 7.78
CA LEU A 144 45.58 9.93 7.03
C LEU A 144 44.90 8.59 7.34
N ASP A 145 45.68 7.47 7.31
CA ASP A 145 45.13 6.14 7.53
C ASP A 145 44.57 5.98 8.97
N THR A 146 45.30 6.45 9.98
CA THR A 146 44.79 6.38 11.37
C THR A 146 43.52 7.22 11.60
N ILE A 147 43.38 8.39 10.97
CA ILE A 147 42.16 9.18 11.06
C ILE A 147 41.00 8.50 10.30
N ILE A 148 41.26 7.94 9.12
CA ILE A 148 40.28 7.16 8.35
C ILE A 148 39.81 5.95 9.15
N GLU A 149 40.75 5.19 9.71
CA GLU A 149 40.45 4.02 10.55
C GLU A 149 39.68 4.41 11.81
N ALA A 150 39.98 5.54 12.45
CA ALA A 150 39.22 6.03 13.59
C ALA A 150 37.77 6.39 13.20
N LYS A 151 37.56 7.02 12.03
CA LYS A 151 36.21 7.30 11.49
C LYS A 151 35.46 6.02 11.19
N GLN A 152 36.11 5.01 10.62
CA GLN A 152 35.51 3.69 10.37
C GLN A 152 35.18 2.97 11.69
N ASN A 153 36.10 2.97 12.67
CA ASN A 153 35.88 2.32 13.96
C ASN A 153 34.67 2.94 14.71
N ILE A 154 34.53 4.27 14.71
CA ILE A 154 33.38 4.92 15.36
C ILE A 154 32.08 4.65 14.59
N GLY A 155 32.13 4.62 13.24
CA GLY A 155 30.98 4.26 12.42
C GLY A 155 30.47 2.84 12.72
N VAL A 156 31.37 1.87 12.89
CA VAL A 156 31.00 0.50 13.26
C VAL A 156 30.46 0.43 14.69
N LEU A 157 31.06 1.17 15.65
CA LEU A 157 30.59 1.20 17.03
C LEU A 157 29.14 1.66 17.18
N MET A 158 28.69 2.59 16.36
CA MET A 158 27.30 3.10 16.37
C MET A 158 26.26 1.98 16.18
N TYR A 159 26.61 0.90 15.49
CA TYR A 159 25.72 -0.20 15.14
C TYR A 159 26.10 -1.53 15.80
N SER A 160 27.17 -1.53 16.64
CA SER A 160 27.66 -2.74 17.29
C SER A 160 26.91 -3.03 18.59
N TYR A 161 26.65 -4.31 18.84
CA TYR A 161 26.04 -4.83 20.07
C TYR A 161 26.81 -6.02 20.65
N GLU A 162 27.82 -6.54 19.96
CA GLU A 162 28.65 -7.63 20.41
C GLU A 162 29.81 -7.09 21.26
N ASP A 163 29.91 -7.55 22.50
CA ASP A 163 30.90 -7.08 23.49
C ASP A 163 32.33 -7.12 22.97
N ALA A 164 32.73 -8.23 22.35
CA ALA A 164 34.09 -8.40 21.82
C ALA A 164 34.41 -7.37 20.71
N GLN A 165 33.46 -7.06 19.84
CA GLN A 165 33.64 -6.05 18.79
C GLN A 165 33.72 -4.65 19.38
N ILE A 166 32.83 -4.31 20.31
CA ILE A 166 32.82 -3.00 20.97
C ILE A 166 34.15 -2.77 21.71
N GLN A 167 34.58 -3.73 22.51
CA GLN A 167 35.87 -3.64 23.27
C GLN A 167 37.07 -3.52 22.33
N LEU A 168 37.11 -4.30 21.26
CA LEU A 168 38.20 -4.21 20.27
C LEU A 168 38.30 -2.81 19.68
N ARG A 169 37.16 -2.24 19.25
CA ARG A 169 37.12 -0.90 18.63
C ARG A 169 37.46 0.22 19.62
N LEU A 170 36.93 0.13 20.85
CA LEU A 170 37.26 1.09 21.90
C LEU A 170 38.74 1.04 22.29
N ASN A 171 39.32 -0.14 22.39
CA ASN A 171 40.75 -0.32 22.66
C ASN A 171 41.61 0.21 21.51
N THR A 172 41.24 0.01 20.26
CA THR A 172 41.92 0.59 19.10
C THR A 172 41.90 2.11 19.13
N LEU A 173 40.75 2.72 19.39
CA LEU A 173 40.61 4.18 19.51
C LEU A 173 41.43 4.71 20.69
N ALA A 174 41.42 4.01 21.84
CA ALA A 174 42.23 4.37 23.01
C ALA A 174 43.74 4.27 22.74
N HIS A 175 44.16 3.27 21.98
CA HIS A 175 45.56 3.13 21.53
C HIS A 175 45.95 4.31 20.64
N TYR A 176 45.14 4.73 19.67
CA TYR A 176 45.44 5.90 18.85
C TYR A 176 45.54 7.17 19.69
N ALA A 177 44.63 7.36 20.65
CA ALA A 177 44.64 8.50 21.55
C ALA A 177 45.84 8.54 22.52
N ALA A 178 46.47 7.37 22.79
CA ALA A 178 47.68 7.26 23.59
C ALA A 178 48.96 7.46 22.75
N THR A 179 48.95 6.96 21.52
CA THR A 179 50.14 6.91 20.66
C THR A 179 50.35 8.19 19.85
N TYR A 180 49.23 8.82 19.39
CA TYR A 180 49.32 9.92 18.46
C TYR A 180 48.80 11.23 19.06
N PRO A 181 49.66 12.28 19.23
CA PRO A 181 49.30 13.57 19.81
C PRO A 181 48.15 14.31 19.07
N TYR A 182 48.00 14.07 17.77
CA TYR A 182 46.91 14.71 17.01
C TYR A 182 45.52 14.17 17.37
N PHE A 183 45.42 13.11 18.18
CA PHE A 183 44.16 12.70 18.81
C PHE A 183 43.88 13.40 20.16
N ALA A 184 44.75 14.28 20.64
CA ALA A 184 44.59 14.99 21.90
C ALA A 184 43.20 15.68 22.05
N PRO A 185 42.63 16.33 21.02
CA PRO A 185 41.29 16.94 21.10
C PRO A 185 40.15 15.98 21.43
N VAL A 186 40.28 14.71 21.05
CA VAL A 186 39.25 13.67 21.25
C VAL A 186 39.61 12.63 22.30
N LYS A 187 40.83 12.69 22.87
CA LYS A 187 41.32 11.74 23.84
C LYS A 187 40.41 11.57 25.05
N GLU A 188 40.02 12.66 25.67
CA GLU A 188 39.13 12.63 26.84
C GLU A 188 37.78 11.96 26.50
N GLN A 189 37.23 12.30 25.35
CA GLN A 189 35.97 11.71 24.89
C GLN A 189 36.07 10.23 24.63
N ILE A 190 37.16 9.76 24.03
CA ILE A 190 37.42 8.32 23.80
C ILE A 190 37.49 7.59 25.16
N LEU A 191 38.27 8.09 26.11
CA LEU A 191 38.38 7.48 27.43
C LEU A 191 37.03 7.46 28.17
N LYS A 192 36.31 8.55 28.14
CA LYS A 192 34.98 8.63 28.74
C LYS A 192 33.98 7.64 28.09
N THR A 193 34.03 7.48 26.77
CA THR A 193 33.21 6.50 26.08
C THR A 193 33.53 5.07 26.53
N LYS A 194 34.82 4.77 26.69
CA LYS A 194 35.27 3.47 27.20
C LYS A 194 34.81 3.23 28.64
N THR A 195 34.97 4.19 29.55
CA THR A 195 34.52 4.09 30.95
C THR A 195 33.01 3.88 31.06
N LEU A 196 32.23 4.61 30.28
CA LEU A 196 30.76 4.43 30.24
C LEU A 196 30.36 3.04 29.75
N TYR A 197 31.09 2.46 28.79
CA TYR A 197 30.87 1.10 28.36
C TYR A 197 31.22 0.06 29.45
N GLU A 198 32.32 0.26 30.16
CA GLU A 198 32.72 -0.58 31.32
C GLU A 198 31.63 -0.52 32.43
N GLN A 199 31.08 0.67 32.71
CA GLN A 199 29.96 0.83 33.65
C GLN A 199 28.73 0.09 33.18
N LEU A 200 28.36 0.23 31.88
CA LEU A 200 27.25 -0.46 31.28
C LEU A 200 27.34 -1.98 31.42
N THR A 201 28.53 -2.55 31.20
CA THR A 201 28.76 -4.00 31.28
C THR A 201 28.81 -4.53 32.71
N SER A 202 29.26 -3.71 33.68
CA SER A 202 29.34 -4.09 35.10
C SER A 202 27.98 -4.01 35.83
N GLU A 203 27.12 -3.06 35.49
CA GLU A 203 25.85 -2.82 36.18
C GLU A 203 24.65 -3.43 35.43
N LYS A 204 24.60 -4.77 35.31
CA LYS A 204 23.51 -5.47 34.62
C LYS A 204 22.22 -5.48 35.45
N GLN A 205 21.10 -5.18 34.80
CA GLN A 205 19.75 -5.21 35.42
C GLN A 205 18.82 -6.18 34.66
N LEU A 206 19.27 -7.42 34.46
CA LEU A 206 18.57 -8.43 33.65
C LEU A 206 17.15 -8.73 34.14
N ALA A 207 16.85 -8.55 35.43
CA ALA A 207 15.50 -8.73 35.94
C ALA A 207 14.46 -7.83 35.22
N LYS A 208 14.85 -6.61 34.82
CA LYS A 208 13.97 -5.70 34.08
C LYS A 208 13.61 -6.19 32.69
N THR A 209 14.41 -7.04 32.07
CA THR A 209 14.13 -7.57 30.72
C THR A 209 12.99 -8.60 30.71
N TRP A 210 12.68 -9.20 31.87
CA TRP A 210 11.62 -10.19 32.05
C TRP A 210 10.31 -9.58 32.55
N LEU A 211 10.35 -8.36 33.08
CA LEU A 211 9.15 -7.67 33.57
C LEU A 211 8.43 -7.01 32.38
N PRO A 212 7.17 -7.39 32.06
CA PRO A 212 6.43 -6.77 30.99
C PRO A 212 6.10 -5.32 31.34
N ALA A 213 6.21 -4.43 30.37
CA ALA A 213 5.81 -3.04 30.44
C ALA A 213 4.82 -2.70 29.34
N ILE A 214 3.75 -2.00 29.68
CA ILE A 214 2.74 -1.52 28.74
C ILE A 214 2.80 -0.01 28.72
N HIS A 215 3.06 0.55 27.55
CA HIS A 215 3.06 2.00 27.36
C HIS A 215 1.81 2.41 26.58
N PHE A 216 1.15 3.48 27.03
CA PHE A 216 -0.05 4.03 26.39
C PHE A 216 0.25 5.39 25.77
N TYR A 217 -0.16 5.56 24.50
CA TYR A 217 0.09 6.78 23.74
C TYR A 217 -1.23 7.35 23.21
N GLY A 218 -1.68 8.47 23.77
CA GLY A 218 -2.90 9.16 23.31
C GLY A 218 -2.75 9.74 21.90
N HIS A 219 -1.55 10.20 21.57
CA HIS A 219 -1.19 10.69 20.22
C HIS A 219 -0.21 9.73 19.59
N ASN A 220 -0.58 9.17 18.41
CA ASN A 220 0.23 8.18 17.71
C ASN A 220 -0.03 8.28 16.19
N GLN A 221 0.79 7.59 15.38
CA GLN A 221 0.71 7.63 13.92
C GLN A 221 -0.64 7.16 13.40
N TYR A 222 -1.20 6.07 13.95
CA TYR A 222 -2.51 5.55 13.56
C TYR A 222 -3.64 6.53 13.89
N HIS A 223 -3.62 7.13 15.09
CA HIS A 223 -4.59 8.16 15.48
C HIS A 223 -4.55 9.35 14.51
N ARG A 224 -3.35 9.83 14.23
CA ARG A 224 -3.14 10.96 13.33
C ARG A 224 -3.61 10.65 11.91
N TRP A 225 -3.32 9.47 11.41
CA TRP A 225 -3.79 9.05 10.09
C TRP A 225 -5.32 8.99 9.99
N ILE A 226 -6.02 8.46 11.03
CA ILE A 226 -7.48 8.34 11.02
C ILE A 226 -8.16 9.68 11.31
N PHE A 227 -7.74 10.37 12.39
CA PHE A 227 -8.45 11.53 12.96
C PHE A 227 -7.77 12.87 12.72
N GLY A 228 -6.53 12.87 12.24
CA GLY A 228 -5.71 14.07 12.08
C GLY A 228 -4.92 14.44 13.33
N ASP A 229 -4.20 15.57 13.24
CA ASP A 229 -3.35 16.12 14.31
C ASP A 229 -4.05 17.13 15.20
N GLY A 230 -5.31 17.44 14.93
CA GLY A 230 -6.15 18.32 15.74
C GLY A 230 -7.11 17.57 16.67
N ASN A 231 -8.17 18.26 17.08
CA ASN A 231 -9.23 17.63 17.89
C ASN A 231 -9.91 16.50 17.08
N TRP A 232 -9.90 15.29 17.62
CA TRP A 232 -10.38 14.09 16.93
C TRP A 232 -11.86 14.15 16.51
N LEU A 233 -12.71 14.89 17.26
CA LEU A 233 -14.13 15.01 16.96
C LEU A 233 -14.42 16.16 15.98
N THR A 234 -13.83 17.33 16.21
CA THR A 234 -14.15 18.55 15.45
C THR A 234 -13.14 18.89 14.35
N GLY A 235 -11.93 18.32 14.40
CA GLY A 235 -10.81 18.66 13.53
C GLY A 235 -10.20 20.03 13.76
N LYS A 236 -10.66 20.79 14.78
CA LYS A 236 -10.10 22.11 15.09
C LYS A 236 -8.64 21.98 15.52
N GLY A 237 -7.78 22.84 14.98
CA GLY A 237 -6.35 22.85 15.25
C GLY A 237 -5.52 21.90 14.38
N SER A 238 -6.11 21.22 13.39
CA SER A 238 -5.35 20.43 12.40
C SER A 238 -4.54 21.36 11.51
N VAL A 239 -3.23 21.14 11.46
CA VAL A 239 -2.29 21.97 10.68
C VAL A 239 -1.77 21.17 9.47
N ASP A 240 -1.18 19.99 9.71
CA ASP A 240 -0.50 19.20 8.69
C ASP A 240 -1.35 18.00 8.20
N CYS A 241 -2.29 17.51 9.01
CA CYS A 241 -3.10 16.34 8.69
C CYS A 241 -4.52 16.47 9.26
N LYS A 242 -5.55 16.42 8.40
CA LYS A 242 -6.96 16.44 8.81
C LYS A 242 -7.50 15.05 9.14
N GLY A 243 -6.84 14.01 8.66
CA GLY A 243 -7.18 12.62 8.87
C GLY A 243 -8.17 12.05 7.84
N LEU A 244 -8.11 10.71 7.69
CA LEU A 244 -8.88 9.94 6.72
C LEU A 244 -10.41 10.18 6.85
N VAL A 245 -10.92 10.27 8.07
CA VAL A 245 -12.36 10.51 8.35
C VAL A 245 -12.84 11.84 7.76
N ARG A 246 -11.93 12.78 7.50
CA ARG A 246 -12.21 14.09 6.88
C ARG A 246 -11.75 14.18 5.43
N GLY A 247 -11.46 13.03 4.80
CA GLY A 247 -11.05 12.97 3.40
C GLY A 247 -9.61 13.43 3.14
N ASP A 248 -8.78 13.49 4.16
CA ASP A 248 -7.35 13.76 4.02
C ASP A 248 -6.59 12.43 4.04
N PHE A 249 -6.08 12.05 2.88
CA PHE A 249 -5.33 10.83 2.62
C PHE A 249 -3.81 11.00 2.82
N GLY A 250 -3.37 12.16 3.36
CA GLY A 250 -1.96 12.47 3.55
C GLY A 250 -1.20 12.72 2.24
N TYR A 251 0.10 12.52 2.27
CA TYR A 251 1.01 12.80 1.15
C TYR A 251 1.71 11.54 0.67
N SER A 252 1.77 11.36 -0.65
CA SER A 252 2.61 10.35 -1.31
C SER A 252 4.08 10.61 -0.97
N TYR A 253 4.82 9.58 -0.58
CA TYR A 253 6.24 9.69 -0.28
C TYR A 253 7.08 9.88 -1.54
N GLU A 254 6.60 9.41 -2.67
CA GLU A 254 7.29 9.51 -3.95
C GLU A 254 7.03 10.85 -4.64
N THR A 255 5.76 11.17 -4.89
CA THR A 255 5.39 12.35 -5.66
C THR A 255 5.33 13.63 -4.82
N LYS A 256 5.31 13.52 -3.49
CA LYS A 256 5.10 14.62 -2.52
C LYS A 256 3.75 15.35 -2.69
N LEU A 257 2.86 14.81 -3.51
CA LEU A 257 1.51 15.32 -3.73
C LEU A 257 0.52 14.70 -2.75
N PRO A 258 -0.62 15.38 -2.49
CA PRO A 258 -1.70 14.76 -1.74
C PRO A 258 -2.16 13.44 -2.39
N VAL A 259 -2.26 12.37 -1.59
CA VAL A 259 -2.63 11.04 -2.09
C VAL A 259 -3.99 11.05 -2.78
N GLY A 260 -4.94 11.88 -2.29
CA GLY A 260 -6.24 12.05 -2.93
C GLY A 260 -6.16 12.47 -4.40
N ASN A 261 -5.18 13.31 -4.77
CA ASN A 261 -4.97 13.70 -6.16
C ASN A 261 -4.37 12.55 -6.98
N VAL A 262 -3.39 11.84 -6.41
CA VAL A 262 -2.75 10.67 -7.05
C VAL A 262 -3.78 9.58 -7.36
N ILE A 263 -4.64 9.25 -6.38
CA ILE A 263 -5.69 8.24 -6.52
C ILE A 263 -6.83 8.75 -7.41
N GLY A 264 -7.24 10.02 -7.26
CA GLY A 264 -8.41 10.59 -7.94
C GLY A 264 -8.34 10.55 -9.46
N ASP A 265 -7.17 10.74 -10.03
CA ASP A 265 -6.96 10.67 -11.49
C ASP A 265 -6.92 9.24 -12.01
N ARG A 266 -6.41 8.31 -11.20
CA ARG A 266 -6.27 6.89 -11.54
C ARG A 266 -7.59 6.13 -11.42
N ILE A 267 -8.37 6.40 -10.38
CA ILE A 267 -9.64 5.71 -10.12
C ILE A 267 -10.67 5.91 -11.24
N LYS A 268 -10.66 7.06 -11.91
CA LYS A 268 -11.57 7.37 -13.02
C LYS A 268 -11.46 6.34 -14.15
N TRP A 269 -10.24 5.95 -14.51
CA TRP A 269 -9.99 5.00 -15.59
C TRP A 269 -10.30 3.56 -15.18
N SER A 270 -9.86 3.15 -13.99
CA SER A 270 -10.23 1.81 -13.49
C SER A 270 -11.73 1.66 -13.33
N LEU A 271 -12.43 2.69 -12.82
CA LEU A 271 -13.89 2.69 -12.71
C LEU A 271 -14.57 2.67 -14.09
N PHE A 272 -14.06 3.44 -15.07
CA PHE A 272 -14.56 3.41 -16.43
C PHE A 272 -14.50 2.02 -17.04
N PHE A 273 -13.33 1.36 -17.00
CA PHE A 273 -13.18 0.02 -17.55
C PHE A 273 -13.97 -1.03 -16.76
N ALA A 274 -14.00 -0.95 -15.43
CA ALA A 274 -14.79 -1.84 -14.59
C ALA A 274 -16.29 -1.75 -14.92
N LEU A 275 -16.86 -0.54 -14.98
CA LEU A 275 -18.27 -0.35 -15.28
C LEU A 275 -18.61 -0.75 -16.71
N THR A 276 -17.82 -0.28 -17.68
CA THR A 276 -18.07 -0.56 -19.09
C THR A 276 -17.97 -2.06 -19.37
N SER A 277 -16.95 -2.75 -18.85
CA SER A 277 -16.78 -4.19 -19.04
C SER A 277 -17.92 -4.99 -18.42
N VAL A 278 -18.36 -4.61 -17.22
CA VAL A 278 -19.48 -5.31 -16.57
C VAL A 278 -20.79 -5.07 -17.30
N ILE A 279 -21.10 -3.83 -17.68
CA ILE A 279 -22.31 -3.53 -18.45
C ILE A 279 -22.34 -4.37 -19.75
N LEU A 280 -21.23 -4.39 -20.50
CA LEU A 280 -21.13 -5.21 -21.72
C LEU A 280 -21.23 -6.71 -21.43
N ALA A 281 -20.57 -7.17 -20.37
CA ALA A 281 -20.65 -8.58 -19.97
C ALA A 281 -22.10 -8.97 -19.64
N TYR A 282 -22.87 -8.13 -18.93
CA TYR A 282 -24.28 -8.38 -18.63
C TYR A 282 -25.15 -8.36 -19.87
N LEU A 283 -24.99 -7.34 -20.72
CA LEU A 283 -25.76 -7.19 -21.95
C LEU A 283 -25.60 -8.41 -22.90
N ILE A 284 -24.41 -9.00 -22.95
CA ILE A 284 -24.11 -10.13 -23.83
C ILE A 284 -24.41 -11.46 -23.14
N SER A 285 -24.02 -11.62 -21.86
CA SER A 285 -24.09 -12.91 -21.15
C SER A 285 -25.51 -13.32 -20.80
N LEU A 286 -26.37 -12.37 -20.40
CA LEU A 286 -27.73 -12.71 -19.99
C LEU A 286 -28.53 -13.33 -21.13
N PRO A 287 -28.60 -12.73 -22.34
CA PRO A 287 -29.28 -13.34 -23.46
C PRO A 287 -28.71 -14.71 -23.85
N ILE A 288 -27.38 -14.84 -23.87
CA ILE A 288 -26.70 -16.12 -24.21
C ILE A 288 -27.05 -17.18 -23.17
N GLY A 289 -26.89 -16.86 -21.86
CA GLY A 289 -27.15 -17.83 -20.79
C GLY A 289 -28.62 -18.29 -20.72
N ILE A 290 -29.55 -17.34 -20.85
CA ILE A 290 -30.99 -17.66 -20.88
C ILE A 290 -31.36 -18.51 -22.08
N LYS A 291 -30.88 -18.13 -23.28
CA LYS A 291 -31.16 -18.90 -24.52
C LYS A 291 -30.58 -20.30 -24.47
N ALA A 292 -29.36 -20.45 -23.92
CA ALA A 292 -28.73 -21.75 -23.73
C ALA A 292 -29.50 -22.60 -22.71
N ALA A 293 -30.01 -22.02 -21.63
CA ALA A 293 -30.83 -22.71 -20.63
C ALA A 293 -32.21 -23.11 -21.18
N ALA A 294 -32.86 -22.24 -21.96
CA ALA A 294 -34.15 -22.47 -22.58
C ALA A 294 -34.08 -23.62 -23.58
N ASN A 295 -33.00 -23.72 -24.32
CA ASN A 295 -32.79 -24.76 -25.35
C ASN A 295 -31.68 -25.75 -24.94
N LYS A 296 -31.82 -26.33 -23.76
CA LYS A 296 -30.86 -27.28 -23.19
C LYS A 296 -30.52 -28.40 -24.21
N ASN A 297 -29.25 -28.73 -24.34
CA ASN A 297 -28.68 -29.73 -25.24
C ASN A 297 -28.81 -29.42 -26.76
N SER A 298 -29.33 -28.25 -27.13
CA SER A 298 -29.35 -27.78 -28.53
C SER A 298 -27.92 -27.53 -29.05
N PRO A 299 -27.75 -27.45 -30.40
CA PRO A 299 -26.47 -27.03 -30.98
C PRO A 299 -25.98 -25.71 -30.44
N PHE A 300 -26.89 -24.71 -30.23
CA PHE A 300 -26.55 -23.41 -29.64
C PHE A 300 -25.99 -23.56 -28.23
N ASP A 301 -26.65 -24.34 -27.36
CA ASP A 301 -26.22 -24.57 -25.98
C ASP A 301 -24.82 -25.23 -25.93
N LYS A 302 -24.62 -26.29 -26.77
CA LYS A 302 -23.32 -26.98 -26.83
C LYS A 302 -22.22 -26.07 -27.35
N THR A 303 -22.44 -25.40 -28.47
CA THR A 303 -21.43 -24.50 -29.09
C THR A 303 -21.11 -23.32 -28.21
N SER A 304 -22.12 -22.61 -27.67
CA SER A 304 -21.88 -21.48 -26.76
C SER A 304 -21.14 -21.92 -25.49
N SER A 305 -21.49 -23.08 -24.93
CA SER A 305 -20.81 -23.63 -23.76
C SER A 305 -19.33 -23.92 -24.01
N VAL A 306 -19.00 -24.52 -25.21
CA VAL A 306 -17.61 -24.77 -25.58
C VAL A 306 -16.84 -23.47 -25.80
N ILE A 307 -17.39 -22.50 -26.51
CA ILE A 307 -16.76 -21.21 -26.77
C ILE A 307 -16.51 -20.48 -25.43
N LEU A 308 -17.52 -20.42 -24.57
CA LEU A 308 -17.41 -19.75 -23.26
C LEU A 308 -16.42 -20.48 -22.34
N PHE A 309 -16.32 -21.82 -22.42
CA PHE A 309 -15.34 -22.58 -21.69
C PHE A 309 -13.90 -22.26 -22.15
N VAL A 310 -13.67 -22.19 -23.46
CA VAL A 310 -12.37 -21.82 -24.04
C VAL A 310 -12.01 -20.41 -23.62
N LEU A 311 -12.92 -19.45 -23.75
CA LEU A 311 -12.70 -18.05 -23.32
C LEU A 311 -12.38 -17.96 -21.82
N TYR A 312 -13.07 -18.73 -21.00
CA TYR A 312 -12.82 -18.74 -19.55
C TYR A 312 -11.46 -19.34 -19.17
N ALA A 313 -10.99 -20.33 -19.95
CA ALA A 313 -9.71 -20.99 -19.72
C ALA A 313 -8.50 -20.13 -20.15
N MET A 314 -8.71 -19.12 -20.99
CA MET A 314 -7.63 -18.29 -21.52
C MET A 314 -7.18 -17.25 -20.48
N PRO A 315 -5.86 -17.15 -20.17
CA PRO A 315 -5.34 -16.12 -19.27
C PRO A 315 -5.57 -14.71 -19.84
N THR A 316 -5.96 -13.77 -18.97
CA THR A 316 -6.29 -12.38 -19.37
C THR A 316 -5.13 -11.67 -20.07
N PHE A 317 -3.91 -11.84 -19.57
CA PHE A 317 -2.73 -11.25 -20.19
C PHE A 317 -2.48 -11.81 -21.60
N TRP A 318 -2.71 -13.07 -21.80
CA TRP A 318 -2.52 -13.72 -23.11
C TRP A 318 -3.50 -13.18 -24.14
N VAL A 319 -4.78 -13.06 -23.79
CA VAL A 319 -5.79 -12.46 -24.67
C VAL A 319 -5.47 -11.02 -24.99
N ALA A 320 -5.09 -10.22 -23.98
CA ALA A 320 -4.68 -8.82 -24.16
C ALA A 320 -3.48 -8.71 -25.13
N THR A 321 -2.49 -9.56 -24.97
CA THR A 321 -1.29 -9.58 -25.85
C THR A 321 -1.67 -9.96 -27.27
N ILE A 322 -2.51 -10.99 -27.47
CA ILE A 322 -2.98 -11.37 -28.81
C ILE A 322 -3.77 -10.24 -29.48
N LEU A 323 -4.66 -9.56 -28.71
CA LEU A 323 -5.40 -8.42 -29.24
C LEU A 323 -4.47 -7.31 -29.71
N LEU A 324 -3.43 -6.97 -28.94
CA LEU A 324 -2.43 -5.97 -29.34
C LEU A 324 -1.63 -6.43 -30.55
N MET A 325 -1.12 -7.65 -30.54
CA MET A 325 -0.31 -8.16 -31.65
C MET A 325 -1.10 -8.27 -32.96
N SER A 326 -2.39 -8.61 -32.87
CA SER A 326 -3.22 -8.78 -34.08
C SER A 326 -3.79 -7.46 -34.61
N PHE A 327 -4.22 -6.55 -33.72
CA PHE A 327 -5.01 -5.38 -34.11
C PHE A 327 -4.29 -4.06 -33.98
N ALA A 328 -3.22 -3.98 -33.16
CA ALA A 328 -2.47 -2.74 -32.93
C ALA A 328 -1.06 -2.76 -33.51
N ASN A 329 -0.51 -3.93 -33.89
CA ASN A 329 0.81 -4.02 -34.49
C ASN A 329 0.80 -3.47 -35.91
N VAL A 330 1.83 -2.66 -36.25
CA VAL A 330 2.03 -2.07 -37.59
C VAL A 330 2.22 -3.13 -38.66
N GLU A 331 2.81 -4.28 -38.32
CA GLU A 331 3.05 -5.41 -39.22
C GLU A 331 1.83 -6.34 -39.38
N ALA A 332 0.76 -6.10 -38.64
CA ALA A 332 -0.49 -6.87 -38.69
C ALA A 332 -1.66 -6.02 -39.24
N LEU A 333 -2.82 -6.05 -38.60
CA LEU A 333 -3.99 -5.33 -39.07
C LEU A 333 -3.95 -3.82 -38.85
N HIS A 334 -3.22 -3.36 -37.86
CA HIS A 334 -3.02 -1.92 -37.49
C HIS A 334 -4.31 -1.08 -37.48
N ILE A 335 -5.37 -1.63 -36.85
CA ILE A 335 -6.69 -0.97 -36.80
C ILE A 335 -6.80 -0.05 -35.59
N PHE A 336 -6.16 -0.42 -34.46
CA PHE A 336 -6.25 0.29 -33.20
C PHE A 336 -4.87 0.73 -32.72
N PRO A 337 -4.80 1.80 -31.90
CA PRO A 337 -3.57 2.20 -31.24
C PRO A 337 -3.10 1.14 -30.22
N ALA A 338 -1.77 1.03 -30.05
CA ALA A 338 -1.18 0.00 -29.19
C ALA A 338 -1.24 0.34 -27.69
N SER A 339 -1.26 1.62 -27.31
CA SER A 339 -1.08 2.02 -25.91
C SER A 339 -1.77 3.33 -25.57
N GLY A 340 -2.04 3.51 -24.27
CA GLY A 340 -2.62 4.74 -23.72
C GLY A 340 -4.15 4.80 -23.79
N ILE A 341 -4.66 5.96 -23.45
CA ILE A 341 -6.10 6.28 -23.39
C ILE A 341 -6.51 7.42 -24.33
N GLN A 342 -5.53 7.97 -25.05
CA GLN A 342 -5.68 9.11 -25.96
C GLN A 342 -4.45 9.23 -26.87
N PRO A 343 -4.51 10.04 -27.95
CA PRO A 343 -3.36 10.32 -28.81
C PRO A 343 -2.17 10.87 -28.03
N VAL A 344 -0.94 10.53 -28.46
CA VAL A 344 0.29 11.02 -27.84
C VAL A 344 0.40 12.55 -27.92
N THR A 345 -0.18 13.17 -28.96
CA THR A 345 -0.27 14.63 -29.13
C THR A 345 -1.22 15.30 -28.13
N GLY A 346 -1.93 14.51 -27.32
CA GLY A 346 -2.97 15.01 -26.42
C GLY A 346 -4.29 15.27 -27.14
N ILE A 347 -5.24 15.77 -26.38
CA ILE A 347 -6.54 16.27 -26.88
C ILE A 347 -6.44 17.78 -26.91
N PRO A 348 -6.79 18.46 -28.03
CA PRO A 348 -6.80 19.91 -28.08
C PRO A 348 -7.67 20.52 -26.98
N ASP A 349 -7.22 21.62 -26.36
CA ASP A 349 -7.92 22.28 -25.25
C ASP A 349 -9.29 22.83 -25.66
N ASP A 350 -9.48 23.14 -26.93
CA ASP A 350 -10.73 23.62 -27.54
C ASP A 350 -11.64 22.48 -28.03
N ALA A 351 -11.22 21.21 -27.86
CA ALA A 351 -12.01 20.06 -28.32
C ALA A 351 -13.33 19.93 -27.56
N ASN A 352 -14.43 19.90 -28.31
CA ASN A 352 -15.72 19.58 -27.73
C ASN A 352 -15.82 18.11 -27.27
N TRP A 353 -16.83 17.77 -26.49
CA TRP A 353 -16.99 16.42 -25.92
C TRP A 353 -17.07 15.30 -26.99
N LEU A 354 -17.68 15.59 -28.18
CA LEU A 354 -17.77 14.62 -29.27
C LEU A 354 -16.40 14.36 -29.89
N THR A 355 -15.59 15.39 -30.09
CA THR A 355 -14.20 15.26 -30.58
C THR A 355 -13.36 14.49 -29.59
N THR A 356 -13.48 14.78 -28.30
CA THR A 356 -12.81 14.05 -27.23
C THR A 356 -13.12 12.55 -27.26
N ILE A 357 -14.41 12.20 -27.39
CA ILE A 357 -14.82 10.79 -27.51
C ILE A 357 -14.27 10.16 -28.78
N LYS A 358 -14.35 10.80 -29.93
CA LYS A 358 -13.82 10.27 -31.20
C LYS A 358 -12.31 9.99 -31.11
N LEU A 359 -11.56 10.87 -30.48
CA LEU A 359 -10.11 10.71 -30.33
C LEU A 359 -9.74 9.60 -29.32
N ARG A 360 -10.53 9.41 -28.28
CA ARG A 360 -10.27 8.38 -27.25
C ARG A 360 -10.79 6.99 -27.63
N LEU A 361 -11.92 6.92 -28.32
CA LEU A 361 -12.61 5.67 -28.60
C LEU A 361 -11.71 4.55 -29.17
N PRO A 362 -10.84 4.81 -30.17
CA PRO A 362 -9.94 3.77 -30.67
C PRO A 362 -9.02 3.17 -29.62
N TYR A 363 -8.58 3.95 -28.64
CA TYR A 363 -7.70 3.52 -27.55
C TYR A 363 -8.43 2.67 -26.49
N LEU A 364 -9.75 2.81 -26.38
CA LEU A 364 -10.56 2.16 -25.35
C LEU A 364 -11.13 0.81 -25.78
N ILE A 365 -11.18 0.49 -27.08
CA ILE A 365 -11.85 -0.70 -27.61
C ILE A 365 -11.11 -2.00 -27.19
N LEU A 366 -9.81 -2.12 -27.49
CA LEU A 366 -9.06 -3.34 -27.17
C LEU A 366 -9.00 -3.61 -25.66
N PRO A 367 -8.69 -2.62 -24.80
CA PRO A 367 -8.77 -2.81 -23.35
C PRO A 367 -10.16 -3.26 -22.91
N THR A 368 -11.24 -2.59 -23.39
CA THR A 368 -12.62 -2.94 -23.00
C THR A 368 -12.93 -4.39 -23.34
N ILE A 369 -12.53 -4.88 -24.51
CA ILE A 369 -12.70 -6.30 -24.89
C ILE A 369 -11.94 -7.20 -23.91
N ALA A 370 -10.67 -6.85 -23.59
CA ALA A 370 -9.83 -7.63 -22.68
C ALA A 370 -10.37 -7.66 -21.24
N PHE A 371 -10.99 -6.58 -20.77
CA PHE A 371 -11.66 -6.56 -19.46
C PHE A 371 -13.00 -7.32 -19.46
N THR A 372 -13.70 -7.38 -20.61
CA THR A 372 -15.07 -7.92 -20.70
C THR A 372 -15.09 -9.43 -20.85
N TYR A 373 -14.20 -10.03 -21.66
CA TYR A 373 -14.35 -11.41 -22.13
C TYR A 373 -14.37 -12.47 -21.01
N SER A 374 -13.53 -12.33 -19.99
CA SER A 374 -13.48 -13.29 -18.88
C SER A 374 -14.75 -13.24 -18.02
N GLN A 375 -15.26 -12.03 -17.77
CA GLN A 375 -16.50 -11.81 -17.04
C GLN A 375 -17.70 -12.33 -17.83
N LEU A 376 -17.72 -12.12 -19.15
CA LEU A 376 -18.75 -12.62 -20.05
C LEU A 376 -18.86 -14.14 -19.98
N ALA A 377 -17.74 -14.85 -20.03
CA ALA A 377 -17.73 -16.32 -19.97
C ALA A 377 -18.27 -16.82 -18.61
N PHE A 378 -17.82 -16.23 -17.52
CA PHE A 378 -18.25 -16.57 -16.18
C PHE A 378 -19.74 -16.30 -15.95
N LEU A 379 -20.20 -15.09 -16.31
CA LEU A 379 -21.58 -14.65 -16.10
C LEU A 379 -22.57 -15.43 -16.97
N SER A 380 -22.22 -15.74 -18.24
CA SER A 380 -23.06 -16.57 -19.10
C SER A 380 -23.28 -17.97 -18.51
N ARG A 381 -22.23 -18.55 -17.95
CA ARG A 381 -22.30 -19.87 -17.30
C ARG A 381 -23.18 -19.83 -16.06
N ILE A 382 -23.00 -18.85 -15.18
CA ILE A 382 -23.87 -18.68 -13.99
C ILE A 382 -25.31 -18.47 -14.42
N THR A 383 -25.58 -17.59 -15.38
CA THR A 383 -26.92 -17.33 -15.88
C THR A 383 -27.57 -18.59 -16.42
N ARG A 384 -26.84 -19.40 -17.20
CA ARG A 384 -27.34 -20.68 -17.72
C ARG A 384 -27.67 -21.65 -16.60
N VAL A 385 -26.76 -21.86 -15.64
CA VAL A 385 -26.98 -22.82 -14.54
C VAL A 385 -28.15 -22.39 -13.66
N SER A 386 -28.18 -21.16 -13.21
CA SER A 386 -29.27 -20.63 -12.37
C SER A 386 -30.62 -20.69 -13.07
N THR A 387 -30.65 -20.36 -14.38
CA THR A 387 -31.89 -20.44 -15.15
C THR A 387 -32.37 -21.90 -15.31
N LEU A 388 -31.47 -22.84 -15.53
CA LEU A 388 -31.81 -24.27 -15.61
C LEU A 388 -32.37 -24.84 -14.30
N GLU A 389 -31.75 -24.45 -13.17
CA GLU A 389 -32.24 -24.86 -11.84
C GLU A 389 -33.66 -24.35 -11.57
N ILE A 390 -33.95 -23.11 -11.95
CA ILE A 390 -35.29 -22.52 -11.80
C ILE A 390 -36.31 -23.16 -12.78
N ILE A 391 -35.94 -23.42 -14.04
CA ILE A 391 -36.80 -24.06 -15.03
C ILE A 391 -37.26 -25.44 -14.56
N ALA A 392 -36.47 -26.14 -13.76
CA ALA A 392 -36.78 -27.46 -13.22
C ALA A 392 -37.80 -27.45 -12.05
N GLN A 393 -38.13 -26.28 -11.49
CA GLN A 393 -39.01 -26.12 -10.33
C GLN A 393 -40.50 -26.37 -10.67
N ASP A 394 -41.26 -26.89 -9.71
CA ASP A 394 -42.67 -27.27 -9.92
C ASP A 394 -43.60 -26.10 -10.25
N TYR A 395 -43.32 -24.90 -9.73
CA TYR A 395 -44.13 -23.73 -10.10
C TYR A 395 -43.97 -23.30 -11.56
N ILE A 396 -42.83 -23.62 -12.18
CA ILE A 396 -42.60 -23.40 -13.59
C ILE A 396 -43.39 -24.44 -14.43
N ARG A 397 -43.45 -25.73 -13.97
CA ARG A 397 -44.29 -26.73 -14.58
C ARG A 397 -45.78 -26.34 -14.49
N THR A 398 -46.20 -25.82 -13.38
CA THR A 398 -47.56 -25.30 -13.19
C THR A 398 -47.89 -24.12 -14.14
N ALA A 399 -46.91 -23.20 -14.32
CA ALA A 399 -47.09 -22.10 -15.28
C ALA A 399 -47.26 -22.59 -16.73
N ARG A 400 -46.51 -23.59 -17.13
CA ARG A 400 -46.67 -24.28 -18.45
C ARG A 400 -48.01 -24.96 -18.57
N ALA A 401 -48.44 -25.71 -17.54
CA ALA A 401 -49.74 -26.39 -17.52
C ALA A 401 -50.95 -25.43 -17.62
N LYS A 402 -50.76 -24.19 -17.17
CA LYS A 402 -51.76 -23.11 -17.33
C LYS A 402 -51.75 -22.47 -18.73
N GLY A 403 -51.00 -22.99 -19.67
CA GLY A 403 -50.98 -22.55 -21.09
C GLY A 403 -50.20 -21.26 -21.35
N LEU A 404 -49.36 -20.81 -20.43
CA LEU A 404 -48.50 -19.65 -20.66
C LEU A 404 -47.45 -19.95 -21.75
N SER A 405 -47.19 -18.94 -22.59
CA SER A 405 -46.15 -19.04 -23.62
C SER A 405 -44.77 -19.28 -23.00
N GLU A 406 -43.92 -20.10 -23.66
CA GLU A 406 -42.56 -20.37 -23.20
C GLU A 406 -41.74 -19.08 -22.96
N HIS A 407 -41.92 -18.08 -23.80
CA HIS A 407 -41.28 -16.80 -23.60
C HIS A 407 -41.66 -16.17 -22.23
N THR A 408 -42.96 -16.18 -21.88
CA THR A 408 -43.44 -15.67 -20.59
C THR A 408 -42.93 -16.53 -19.44
N VAL A 409 -42.93 -17.84 -19.57
CA VAL A 409 -42.44 -18.79 -18.56
C VAL A 409 -40.94 -18.53 -18.27
N ILE A 410 -40.13 -18.39 -19.31
CA ILE A 410 -38.69 -18.23 -19.19
C ILE A 410 -38.33 -16.80 -18.68
N TYR A 411 -38.76 -15.76 -19.38
CA TYR A 411 -38.31 -14.40 -19.08
C TYR A 411 -39.02 -13.77 -17.87
N LYS A 412 -40.30 -14.05 -17.64
CA LYS A 412 -41.07 -13.45 -16.54
C LYS A 412 -41.03 -14.30 -15.27
N HIS A 413 -41.09 -15.63 -15.38
CA HIS A 413 -41.17 -16.51 -14.21
C HIS A 413 -39.83 -17.15 -13.83
N ALA A 414 -39.05 -17.66 -14.78
CA ALA A 414 -37.77 -18.32 -14.45
C ALA A 414 -36.65 -17.30 -14.25
N PHE A 415 -36.41 -16.39 -15.18
CA PHE A 415 -35.28 -15.46 -15.13
C PHE A 415 -35.33 -14.53 -13.94
N ARG A 416 -36.51 -14.03 -13.57
CA ARG A 416 -36.64 -13.17 -12.39
C ARG A 416 -36.08 -13.81 -11.12
N ASN A 417 -36.32 -15.10 -10.91
CA ASN A 417 -35.81 -15.82 -9.75
C ASN A 417 -34.35 -16.27 -9.93
N ALA A 418 -33.88 -16.42 -11.18
CA ALA A 418 -32.49 -16.68 -11.51
C ALA A 418 -31.58 -15.45 -11.35
N LEU A 419 -32.13 -14.25 -11.13
CA LEU A 419 -31.37 -13.01 -10.95
C LEU A 419 -30.52 -12.99 -9.66
N LEU A 420 -30.90 -13.71 -8.60
CA LEU A 420 -30.23 -13.63 -7.30
C LEU A 420 -28.73 -13.93 -7.40
N PRO A 421 -28.26 -15.06 -7.93
CA PRO A 421 -26.83 -15.31 -8.11
C PRO A 421 -26.14 -14.29 -9.03
N ILE A 422 -26.87 -13.76 -10.00
CA ILE A 422 -26.37 -12.77 -10.98
C ILE A 422 -26.11 -11.42 -10.29
N ILE A 423 -27.00 -11.00 -9.39
CA ILE A 423 -26.85 -9.77 -8.57
C ILE A 423 -25.62 -9.89 -7.67
N THR A 424 -25.32 -11.08 -7.12
CA THR A 424 -24.10 -11.30 -6.34
C THR A 424 -22.84 -10.96 -7.12
N VAL A 425 -22.78 -11.33 -8.39
CA VAL A 425 -21.64 -11.02 -9.27
C VAL A 425 -21.51 -9.51 -9.49
N PHE A 426 -22.64 -8.81 -9.59
CA PHE A 426 -22.64 -7.36 -9.76
C PHE A 426 -21.98 -6.61 -8.58
N SER A 427 -22.12 -7.11 -7.35
CA SER A 427 -21.51 -6.46 -6.17
C SER A 427 -19.98 -6.39 -6.21
N ASN A 428 -19.33 -7.26 -6.99
CA ASN A 428 -17.87 -7.29 -7.12
C ASN A 428 -17.29 -6.16 -8.00
N ILE A 429 -18.14 -5.36 -8.67
CA ILE A 429 -17.70 -4.22 -9.49
C ILE A 429 -16.94 -3.20 -8.65
N PHE A 430 -17.46 -2.90 -7.46
CA PHE A 430 -16.90 -1.85 -6.61
C PHE A 430 -15.48 -2.14 -6.14
N PRO A 431 -15.17 -3.32 -5.58
CA PRO A 431 -13.79 -3.70 -5.28
C PRO A 431 -12.90 -3.66 -6.52
N MET A 432 -13.40 -4.16 -7.64
CA MET A 432 -12.67 -4.23 -8.91
C MET A 432 -12.31 -2.84 -9.46
N ALA A 433 -13.16 -1.85 -9.24
CA ALA A 433 -12.95 -0.48 -9.69
C ALA A 433 -11.74 0.20 -9.00
N ILE A 434 -11.44 -0.21 -7.75
CA ILE A 434 -10.26 0.31 -7.03
C ILE A 434 -9.05 -0.60 -7.17
N SER A 435 -9.21 -1.92 -7.05
CA SER A 435 -8.08 -2.81 -7.21
C SER A 435 -7.50 -2.75 -8.64
N GLY A 436 -8.34 -2.36 -9.63
CA GLY A 436 -7.95 -2.34 -11.03
C GLY A 436 -7.51 -3.71 -11.55
N SER A 437 -6.87 -3.69 -12.68
CA SER A 437 -6.17 -4.86 -13.21
C SER A 437 -4.73 -4.48 -13.56
N VAL A 438 -3.81 -4.71 -12.63
CA VAL A 438 -2.37 -4.41 -12.81
C VAL A 438 -1.90 -4.89 -14.20
N ILE A 439 -2.23 -6.13 -14.54
CA ILE A 439 -1.77 -6.77 -15.78
C ILE A 439 -2.32 -6.06 -17.03
N LEU A 440 -3.64 -5.85 -17.09
CA LEU A 440 -4.27 -5.23 -18.27
C LEU A 440 -3.90 -3.74 -18.36
N GLU A 441 -3.87 -3.03 -17.24
CA GLU A 441 -3.50 -1.63 -17.20
C GLU A 441 -2.05 -1.42 -17.65
N THR A 442 -1.14 -2.31 -17.25
CA THR A 442 0.27 -2.27 -17.71
C THR A 442 0.39 -2.60 -19.19
N ILE A 443 -0.29 -3.67 -19.67
CA ILE A 443 -0.21 -4.09 -21.09
C ILE A 443 -0.72 -2.98 -22.02
N PHE A 444 -1.82 -2.32 -21.67
CA PHE A 444 -2.42 -1.26 -22.49
C PHE A 444 -1.94 0.16 -22.11
N THR A 445 -1.02 0.28 -21.14
CA THR A 445 -0.52 1.58 -20.62
C THR A 445 -1.66 2.50 -20.15
N ILE A 446 -2.60 1.93 -19.41
CA ILE A 446 -3.73 2.65 -18.84
C ILE A 446 -3.29 3.24 -17.49
N PRO A 447 -3.45 4.56 -17.26
CA PRO A 447 -3.14 5.15 -15.95
C PRO A 447 -4.23 4.80 -14.93
N GLY A 448 -4.28 3.56 -14.52
CA GLY A 448 -5.30 3.02 -13.62
C GLY A 448 -4.80 2.77 -12.20
N MET A 449 -5.70 2.27 -11.34
CA MET A 449 -5.43 2.00 -9.93
C MET A 449 -4.54 0.79 -9.71
N GLY A 450 -4.65 -0.25 -10.56
CA GLY A 450 -3.81 -1.44 -10.45
C GLY A 450 -2.34 -1.12 -10.75
N GLU A 451 -2.08 -0.35 -11.79
CA GLU A 451 -0.73 0.15 -12.10
C GLU A 451 -0.19 1.02 -10.96
N GLN A 452 -1.02 1.92 -10.43
CA GLN A 452 -0.63 2.79 -9.31
C GLN A 452 -0.31 2.01 -8.03
N VAL A 453 -1.10 0.98 -7.70
CA VAL A 453 -0.83 0.12 -6.54
C VAL A 453 0.48 -0.64 -6.71
N PHE A 454 0.71 -1.22 -7.89
CA PHE A 454 1.95 -1.93 -8.18
C PHE A 454 3.16 -0.98 -8.07
N HIS A 455 3.04 0.21 -8.61
CA HIS A 455 4.05 1.26 -8.52
C HIS A 455 4.30 1.66 -7.05
N ALA A 456 3.26 1.93 -6.27
CA ALA A 456 3.37 2.27 -4.86
C ALA A 456 4.03 1.16 -4.03
N ILE A 457 3.77 -0.12 -4.33
CA ILE A 457 4.43 -1.25 -3.66
C ILE A 457 5.92 -1.28 -3.99
N THR A 458 6.30 -1.12 -5.26
CA THR A 458 7.70 -1.16 -5.70
C THR A 458 8.50 0.03 -5.21
N THR A 459 7.87 1.20 -5.12
CA THR A 459 8.47 2.43 -4.59
C THR A 459 8.29 2.58 -3.07
N LYS A 460 7.59 1.66 -2.40
CA LYS A 460 7.30 1.69 -0.96
C LYS A 460 6.56 2.98 -0.53
N ASP A 461 5.64 3.45 -1.36
CA ASP A 461 4.78 4.60 -1.06
C ASP A 461 3.63 4.16 -0.15
N TYR A 462 3.93 4.03 1.15
CA TYR A 462 3.00 3.47 2.13
C TYR A 462 1.69 4.23 2.27
N PRO A 463 1.63 5.58 2.27
CA PRO A 463 0.36 6.28 2.32
C PRO A 463 -0.57 5.86 1.18
N VAL A 464 -0.08 5.80 -0.05
CA VAL A 464 -0.88 5.35 -1.20
C VAL A 464 -1.36 3.90 -1.00
N ILE A 465 -0.49 3.01 -0.53
CA ILE A 465 -0.86 1.60 -0.29
C ILE A 465 -1.98 1.48 0.75
N ILE A 466 -1.82 2.13 1.92
CA ILE A 466 -2.80 2.07 3.01
C ILE A 466 -4.16 2.60 2.55
N ASP A 467 -4.14 3.74 1.87
CA ASP A 467 -5.37 4.42 1.45
C ASP A 467 -6.10 3.63 0.38
N VAL A 468 -5.39 3.04 -0.59
CA VAL A 468 -6.01 2.17 -1.59
C VAL A 468 -6.61 0.92 -0.95
N PHE A 469 -5.93 0.26 -0.03
CA PHE A 469 -6.49 -0.89 0.70
C PHE A 469 -7.72 -0.50 1.51
N THR A 470 -7.69 0.64 2.18
CA THR A 470 -8.82 1.14 2.97
C THR A 470 -10.00 1.50 2.08
N LEU A 471 -9.77 2.22 0.98
CA LEU A 471 -10.80 2.54 -0.02
C LEU A 471 -11.39 1.29 -0.66
N THR A 472 -10.57 0.29 -0.98
CA THR A 472 -11.04 -1.00 -1.49
C THR A 472 -11.98 -1.68 -0.48
N GLY A 473 -11.63 -1.65 0.80
CA GLY A 473 -12.50 -2.15 1.87
C GLY A 473 -13.83 -1.41 1.95
N ILE A 474 -13.81 -0.07 1.91
CA ILE A 474 -15.02 0.77 1.94
C ILE A 474 -15.92 0.44 0.74
N LEU A 475 -15.38 0.41 -0.48
CA LEU A 475 -16.17 0.12 -1.68
C LEU A 475 -16.67 -1.32 -1.73
N THR A 476 -15.93 -2.27 -1.16
CA THR A 476 -16.42 -3.66 -1.01
C THR A 476 -17.67 -3.70 -0.12
N LEU A 477 -17.65 -3.01 1.01
CA LEU A 477 -18.82 -2.91 1.89
C LEU A 477 -20.00 -2.19 1.23
N LEU A 478 -19.73 -1.13 0.47
CA LEU A 478 -20.77 -0.45 -0.33
C LEU A 478 -21.32 -1.38 -1.41
N GLY A 479 -20.48 -2.17 -2.07
CA GLY A 479 -20.91 -3.17 -3.04
C GLY A 479 -21.87 -4.19 -2.46
N TYR A 480 -21.57 -4.71 -1.27
CA TYR A 480 -22.49 -5.61 -0.56
C TYR A 480 -23.82 -4.93 -0.18
N LEU A 481 -23.77 -3.66 0.25
CA LEU A 481 -24.98 -2.89 0.56
C LEU A 481 -25.86 -2.71 -0.68
N VAL A 482 -25.26 -2.39 -1.82
CA VAL A 482 -25.97 -2.27 -3.11
C VAL A 482 -26.58 -3.61 -3.52
N ALA A 483 -25.83 -4.72 -3.38
CA ALA A 483 -26.35 -6.05 -3.67
C ALA A 483 -27.57 -6.39 -2.80
N ASP A 484 -27.55 -6.07 -1.52
CA ASP A 484 -28.69 -6.31 -0.64
C ASP A 484 -29.94 -5.51 -1.04
N ILE A 485 -29.75 -4.27 -1.47
CA ILE A 485 -30.84 -3.45 -2.00
C ILE A 485 -31.39 -4.09 -3.29
N LEU A 486 -30.52 -4.51 -4.20
CA LEU A 486 -30.92 -5.17 -5.44
C LEU A 486 -31.64 -6.51 -5.19
N TYR A 487 -31.22 -7.28 -4.20
CA TYR A 487 -31.91 -8.51 -3.79
C TYR A 487 -33.36 -8.22 -3.35
N ALA A 488 -33.55 -7.21 -2.51
CA ALA A 488 -34.89 -6.85 -2.05
C ALA A 488 -35.80 -6.34 -3.17
N VAL A 489 -35.23 -5.68 -4.18
CA VAL A 489 -35.96 -5.25 -5.39
C VAL A 489 -36.31 -6.43 -6.29
N ALA A 490 -35.38 -7.38 -6.45
CA ALA A 490 -35.56 -8.55 -7.31
C ALA A 490 -36.56 -9.56 -6.73
N ASP A 491 -36.49 -9.83 -5.43
CA ASP A 491 -37.41 -10.73 -4.74
C ASP A 491 -37.99 -10.08 -3.47
N PRO A 492 -39.23 -9.54 -3.56
CA PRO A 492 -39.92 -8.95 -2.40
C PRO A 492 -40.19 -9.93 -1.25
N ARG A 493 -40.04 -11.26 -1.46
CA ARG A 493 -40.21 -12.27 -0.42
C ARG A 493 -39.01 -12.31 0.52
N ILE A 494 -37.88 -11.76 0.13
CA ILE A 494 -36.72 -11.57 0.98
C ILE A 494 -37.06 -10.46 1.96
N SER A 495 -37.79 -10.85 3.01
CA SER A 495 -38.14 -9.95 4.11
C SER A 495 -36.95 -9.86 5.05
N TYR A 496 -36.27 -8.72 5.07
CA TYR A 496 -35.27 -8.36 6.08
C TYR A 496 -35.90 -7.97 7.42
N ALA A 497 -37.14 -8.42 7.68
CA ALA A 497 -37.76 -8.28 8.97
C ALA A 497 -37.08 -9.26 9.93
N SER A 498 -36.35 -8.73 10.92
CA SER A 498 -35.84 -9.51 12.03
C SER A 498 -37.00 -10.23 12.72
N LYS A 499 -36.95 -11.56 12.78
CA LYS A 499 -37.60 -12.27 13.85
C LYS A 499 -37.01 -11.83 15.19
#